data_8373382063152df8d98e9da13298cac9
#
_entry.id   8373382063152df8d98e9da13298cac9
#
_cell.length_a   1.000
_cell.length_b   1.000
_cell.length_c   1.000
_cell.angle_alpha   90.00
_cell.angle_beta   90.00
_cell.angle_gamma   90.00
#
_symmetry.space_group_name_H-M   'P 1'
#
loop_
_entity.id
_entity.type
_entity.pdbx_description
1 polymer ?
#
loop_
_entity_poly.entity_id
_entity_poly.type
_entity_poly.pdbx_seq_one_letter_code
_entity_poly.pdbx_strand_id
1 'polypeptide(L)'
;MCAEWGKLPVRELASAIGGSLVSGLEDMPARGFSTDTRKLGVGDIFLALRGENFDGHNFLGEAINAGAAGVIVENDTVKPEKFSGKNFTVITVPSTLKALGDLALWWRREWGKKLIAITGSNGKSTTKEMTASILSKQAHTMKTPGNFNNLIGLPLTILSLTSGHSMAVLEMGMNRAGEIGRLTQIANPDIGVITNIAGVHLEGLGDLSGVIKAKAELLEEMHSGTIAILNGDDNATEKLISMFQGKVINFGLGKMNSVRAEDIKRTGEHAQSFDIIFNDERVPVSINLPGVHNIMNALAGAAVAYCLSVSSESIVQGLADFKPLKGRFQVIVLNGDIQLVDDTYNANPSSLKAAIQEIKSFKKTGLLIGLGEMMELGKEASRLHFNAGELVADAGVKFFVALGKHGQQLIEGASKGGLAGAQTCLATNHIEMFDMIKANVKEGDTIFLKGSRGMALEKVVKAIKDHFGVSKGGLVLNN
;
A
#
# COMPACT_ATOMS: atom_id res chain seq x y z
N MET A 1 -14.41 7.82 -15.37
CA MET A 1 -13.01 8.27 -15.54
C MET A 1 -12.85 8.73 -16.98
N CYS A 2 -12.89 10.02 -17.20
CA CYS A 2 -12.54 10.56 -18.51
C CYS A 2 -11.05 10.84 -18.47
N ALA A 3 -10.24 9.87 -18.90
CA ALA A 3 -8.93 10.22 -19.41
C ALA A 3 -9.15 11.17 -20.58
N GLU A 4 -8.31 12.19 -20.75
CA GLU A 4 -8.31 13.01 -21.96
C GLU A 4 -7.75 12.17 -23.12
N TRP A 5 -8.43 11.06 -23.41
CA TRP A 5 -8.00 10.04 -24.38
C TRP A 5 -8.02 10.56 -25.80
N GLY A 6 -8.36 11.82 -25.93
CA GLY A 6 -8.32 12.49 -27.20
C GLY A 6 -9.17 11.76 -28.23
N LYS A 7 -8.62 11.50 -29.37
CA LYS A 7 -9.26 10.77 -30.46
C LYS A 7 -8.41 9.55 -30.84
N LEU A 8 -8.08 8.69 -29.84
CA LEU A 8 -7.28 7.48 -30.07
C LEU A 8 -8.00 6.57 -31.08
N PRO A 9 -7.48 6.35 -32.29
CA PRO A 9 -8.06 5.42 -33.23
C PRO A 9 -8.03 3.97 -32.69
N VAL A 10 -9.07 3.20 -32.98
CA VAL A 10 -9.16 1.79 -32.58
C VAL A 10 -7.96 0.97 -33.03
N ARG A 11 -7.40 1.24 -34.23
CA ARG A 11 -6.19 0.58 -34.72
C ARG A 11 -4.98 0.81 -33.79
N GLU A 12 -4.81 2.02 -33.28
CA GLU A 12 -3.72 2.34 -32.35
C GLU A 12 -3.94 1.68 -30.98
N LEU A 13 -5.18 1.67 -30.52
CA LEU A 13 -5.57 0.93 -29.30
C LEU A 13 -5.26 -0.54 -29.46
N ALA A 14 -5.68 -1.20 -30.55
CA ALA A 14 -5.42 -2.60 -30.82
C ALA A 14 -3.91 -2.89 -30.87
N SER A 15 -3.15 -2.03 -31.56
CA SER A 15 -1.68 -2.14 -31.63
C SER A 15 -1.03 -2.01 -30.25
N ALA A 16 -1.44 -1.03 -29.44
CA ALA A 16 -0.89 -0.77 -28.11
C ALA A 16 -1.04 -1.95 -27.16
N ILE A 17 -2.12 -2.73 -27.29
CA ILE A 17 -2.43 -3.89 -26.43
C ILE A 17 -2.03 -5.25 -27.07
N GLY A 18 -1.40 -5.23 -28.25
CA GLY A 18 -1.05 -6.46 -28.99
C GLY A 18 -2.28 -7.28 -29.40
N GLY A 19 -3.40 -6.59 -29.67
CA GLY A 19 -4.67 -7.19 -30.05
C GLY A 19 -4.91 -7.23 -31.55
N SER A 20 -5.87 -8.08 -31.95
CA SER A 20 -6.37 -8.17 -33.33
C SER A 20 -7.76 -7.54 -33.41
N LEU A 21 -7.94 -6.59 -34.34
CA LEU A 21 -9.25 -6.03 -34.62
C LEU A 21 -10.05 -7.03 -35.49
N VAL A 22 -11.12 -7.57 -34.93
CA VAL A 22 -11.96 -8.59 -35.59
C VAL A 22 -13.21 -7.97 -36.20
N SER A 23 -13.71 -6.88 -35.65
CA SER A 23 -14.88 -6.14 -36.13
C SER A 23 -14.77 -4.67 -35.77
N GLY A 24 -15.40 -3.80 -36.53
CA GLY A 24 -15.44 -2.34 -36.33
C GLY A 24 -14.58 -1.56 -37.34
N LEU A 25 -14.60 -0.25 -37.21
CA LEU A 25 -13.85 0.67 -38.06
C LEU A 25 -12.51 1.00 -37.42
N GLU A 26 -11.41 0.82 -38.14
CA GLU A 26 -10.04 1.07 -37.67
C GLU A 26 -9.82 2.50 -37.18
N ASP A 27 -10.42 3.48 -37.85
CA ASP A 27 -10.29 4.92 -37.55
C ASP A 27 -11.34 5.43 -36.57
N MET A 28 -12.23 4.57 -36.04
CA MET A 28 -13.20 4.99 -35.04
C MET A 28 -12.47 5.41 -33.75
N PRO A 29 -12.80 6.59 -33.18
CA PRO A 29 -12.15 7.03 -31.96
C PRO A 29 -12.64 6.24 -30.75
N ALA A 30 -11.72 5.69 -29.97
CA ALA A 30 -11.99 5.21 -28.63
C ALA A 30 -12.13 6.43 -27.69
N ARG A 31 -13.33 6.67 -27.19
CA ARG A 31 -13.62 7.83 -26.31
C ARG A 31 -13.14 7.65 -24.89
N GLY A 32 -13.10 6.40 -24.44
CA GLY A 32 -12.65 5.96 -23.13
C GLY A 32 -12.66 4.45 -23.06
N PHE A 33 -12.33 3.94 -21.89
CA PHE A 33 -12.46 2.51 -21.62
C PHE A 33 -12.98 2.29 -20.20
N SER A 34 -13.60 1.14 -19.96
CA SER A 34 -14.02 0.70 -18.63
C SER A 34 -13.86 -0.81 -18.48
N THR A 35 -13.54 -1.24 -17.26
CA THR A 35 -13.58 -2.65 -16.83
C THR A 35 -14.80 -2.97 -15.98
N ASP A 36 -15.68 -1.97 -15.75
CA ASP A 36 -16.89 -2.06 -14.92
C ASP A 36 -18.08 -1.52 -15.71
N THR A 37 -19.05 -2.38 -16.05
CA THR A 37 -20.24 -2.00 -16.82
C THR A 37 -21.08 -0.92 -16.16
N ARG A 38 -21.04 -0.78 -14.85
CA ARG A 38 -21.76 0.24 -14.06
C ARG A 38 -21.15 1.66 -14.21
N LYS A 39 -19.91 1.73 -14.67
CA LYS A 39 -19.15 2.99 -14.84
C LYS A 39 -18.86 3.31 -16.32
N LEU A 40 -19.36 2.49 -17.21
CA LEU A 40 -19.15 2.61 -18.64
C LEU A 40 -19.87 3.84 -19.16
N GLY A 41 -19.14 4.71 -19.87
CA GLY A 41 -19.70 5.83 -20.61
C GLY A 41 -20.17 5.42 -22.02
N VAL A 42 -21.13 6.16 -22.57
CA VAL A 42 -21.57 5.93 -23.95
C VAL A 42 -20.39 6.21 -24.92
N GLY A 43 -20.04 5.24 -25.73
CA GLY A 43 -18.90 5.33 -26.65
C GLY A 43 -17.58 4.81 -26.08
N ASP A 44 -17.54 4.34 -24.83
CA ASP A 44 -16.37 3.66 -24.26
C ASP A 44 -16.19 2.25 -24.82
N ILE A 45 -14.97 1.74 -24.74
CA ILE A 45 -14.64 0.34 -25.00
C ILE A 45 -14.61 -0.42 -23.69
N PHE A 46 -15.36 -1.50 -23.60
CA PHE A 46 -15.38 -2.36 -22.42
C PHE A 46 -14.27 -3.40 -22.50
N LEU A 47 -13.39 -3.46 -21.49
CA LEU A 47 -12.35 -4.47 -21.37
C LEU A 47 -12.80 -5.56 -20.40
N ALA A 48 -13.04 -6.75 -20.90
CA ALA A 48 -13.58 -7.89 -20.14
C ALA A 48 -12.46 -8.60 -19.36
N LEU A 49 -12.17 -8.11 -18.13
CA LEU A 49 -11.18 -8.74 -17.27
C LEU A 49 -11.66 -10.08 -16.75
N ARG A 50 -10.75 -11.05 -16.71
CA ARG A 50 -10.93 -12.32 -16.02
C ARG A 50 -10.12 -12.33 -14.72
N GLY A 51 -10.78 -12.57 -13.59
CA GLY A 51 -10.18 -12.75 -12.26
C GLY A 51 -10.50 -14.14 -11.71
N GLU A 52 -9.97 -14.46 -10.54
CA GLU A 52 -10.18 -15.77 -9.90
C GLU A 52 -11.67 -16.09 -9.62
N ASN A 53 -12.45 -15.10 -9.23
CA ASN A 53 -13.86 -15.24 -8.84
C ASN A 53 -14.83 -14.49 -9.77
N PHE A 54 -14.35 -13.92 -10.85
CA PHE A 54 -15.14 -13.04 -11.71
C PHE A 54 -14.65 -13.12 -13.15
N ASP A 55 -15.57 -13.25 -14.10
CA ASP A 55 -15.26 -13.22 -15.54
C ASP A 55 -16.07 -12.10 -16.22
N GLY A 56 -15.39 -11.06 -16.64
CA GLY A 56 -15.95 -9.90 -17.35
C GLY A 56 -16.64 -10.27 -18.67
N HIS A 57 -16.27 -11.38 -19.30
CA HIS A 57 -16.89 -11.84 -20.53
C HIS A 57 -18.38 -12.18 -20.35
N ASN A 58 -18.83 -12.49 -19.13
CA ASN A 58 -20.23 -12.73 -18.84
C ASN A 58 -21.09 -11.46 -18.89
N PHE A 59 -20.48 -10.26 -18.90
CA PHE A 59 -21.15 -8.95 -18.86
C PHE A 59 -21.12 -8.19 -20.19
N LEU A 60 -20.74 -8.85 -21.29
CA LEU A 60 -20.68 -8.22 -22.62
C LEU A 60 -22.06 -7.68 -23.05
N GLY A 61 -23.15 -8.41 -22.76
CA GLY A 61 -24.51 -7.95 -23.04
C GLY A 61 -24.87 -6.67 -22.28
N GLU A 62 -24.48 -6.57 -21.02
CA GLU A 62 -24.67 -5.37 -20.19
C GLU A 62 -23.86 -4.20 -20.73
N ALA A 63 -22.60 -4.44 -21.12
CA ALA A 63 -21.75 -3.41 -21.71
C ALA A 63 -22.35 -2.83 -23.00
N ILE A 64 -22.88 -3.68 -23.89
CA ILE A 64 -23.55 -3.25 -25.11
C ILE A 64 -24.81 -2.41 -24.78
N ASN A 65 -25.62 -2.89 -23.84
CA ASN A 65 -26.83 -2.17 -23.43
C ASN A 65 -26.52 -0.82 -22.74
N ALA A 66 -25.36 -0.71 -22.08
CA ALA A 66 -24.87 0.53 -21.50
C ALA A 66 -24.31 1.51 -22.55
N GLY A 67 -24.23 1.13 -23.82
CA GLY A 67 -23.76 1.99 -24.91
C GLY A 67 -22.27 1.89 -25.20
N ALA A 68 -21.63 0.75 -24.89
CA ALA A 68 -20.27 0.48 -25.32
C ALA A 68 -20.14 0.61 -26.85
N ALA A 69 -19.10 1.28 -27.33
CA ALA A 69 -18.74 1.31 -28.74
C ALA A 69 -17.98 0.06 -29.21
N GLY A 70 -17.48 -0.73 -28.26
CA GLY A 70 -16.78 -1.97 -28.51
C GLY A 70 -16.35 -2.71 -27.26
N VAL A 71 -15.72 -3.85 -27.47
CA VAL A 71 -15.21 -4.73 -26.44
C VAL A 71 -13.79 -5.18 -26.73
N ILE A 72 -13.00 -5.39 -25.67
CA ILE A 72 -11.72 -6.12 -25.70
C ILE A 72 -11.94 -7.42 -24.94
N VAL A 73 -11.73 -8.54 -25.59
CA VAL A 73 -12.02 -9.88 -25.08
C VAL A 73 -10.84 -10.84 -25.30
N GLU A 74 -10.76 -11.92 -24.55
CA GLU A 74 -9.76 -12.95 -24.82
C GLU A 74 -10.12 -13.76 -26.05
N ASN A 75 -9.07 -14.24 -26.75
CA ASN A 75 -9.22 -15.10 -27.92
C ASN A 75 -10.14 -16.29 -27.58
N ASP A 76 -10.93 -16.72 -28.56
CA ASP A 76 -11.83 -17.88 -28.48
C ASP A 76 -12.98 -17.80 -27.45
N THR A 77 -13.12 -16.68 -26.72
CA THR A 77 -14.20 -16.50 -25.75
C THR A 77 -15.52 -16.06 -26.39
N VAL A 78 -15.44 -15.44 -27.55
CA VAL A 78 -16.62 -14.88 -28.24
C VAL A 78 -16.55 -15.19 -29.74
N LYS A 79 -17.69 -15.63 -30.28
CA LYS A 79 -17.85 -15.74 -31.74
C LYS A 79 -18.09 -14.34 -32.30
N PRO A 80 -17.22 -13.81 -33.19
CA PRO A 80 -17.36 -12.43 -33.73
C PRO A 80 -18.69 -12.18 -34.42
N GLU A 81 -19.31 -13.22 -34.98
CA GLU A 81 -20.60 -13.13 -35.66
C GLU A 81 -21.74 -12.63 -34.77
N LYS A 82 -21.61 -12.79 -33.44
CA LYS A 82 -22.61 -12.28 -32.47
C LYS A 82 -22.64 -10.75 -32.37
N PHE A 83 -21.61 -10.07 -32.89
CA PHE A 83 -21.46 -8.60 -32.83
C PHE A 83 -21.49 -7.96 -34.22
N SER A 84 -22.12 -8.62 -35.20
CA SER A 84 -22.16 -8.25 -36.61
C SER A 84 -22.97 -6.98 -36.88
N GLY A 85 -22.55 -5.85 -36.33
CA GLY A 85 -22.95 -4.51 -36.76
C GLY A 85 -21.68 -3.76 -37.20
N LYS A 86 -21.66 -3.14 -38.39
CA LYS A 86 -20.49 -2.49 -38.98
C LYS A 86 -19.82 -1.40 -38.09
N ASN A 87 -20.46 -1.02 -36.99
CA ASN A 87 -20.01 0.08 -36.11
C ASN A 87 -19.64 -0.39 -34.69
N PHE A 88 -19.65 -1.70 -34.39
CA PHE A 88 -19.27 -2.23 -33.07
C PHE A 88 -17.87 -2.83 -33.13
N THR A 89 -16.97 -2.29 -32.28
CA THR A 89 -15.57 -2.69 -32.25
C THR A 89 -15.40 -3.97 -31.43
N VAL A 90 -14.71 -4.96 -31.99
CA VAL A 90 -14.29 -6.16 -31.27
C VAL A 90 -12.78 -6.32 -31.46
N ILE A 91 -12.04 -6.23 -30.36
CA ILE A 91 -10.61 -6.49 -30.32
C ILE A 91 -10.38 -7.77 -29.51
N THR A 92 -9.67 -8.73 -30.08
CA THR A 92 -9.29 -9.94 -29.35
C THR A 92 -7.83 -9.87 -28.93
N VAL A 93 -7.54 -10.39 -27.72
CA VAL A 93 -6.20 -10.44 -27.12
C VAL A 93 -5.93 -11.81 -26.50
N PRO A 94 -4.67 -12.24 -26.34
CA PRO A 94 -4.36 -13.48 -25.62
C PRO A 94 -4.72 -13.45 -24.14
N SER A 95 -4.65 -12.28 -23.51
CA SER A 95 -5.00 -12.06 -22.10
C SER A 95 -5.47 -10.62 -21.89
N THR A 96 -6.67 -10.45 -21.37
CA THR A 96 -7.22 -9.12 -21.06
C THR A 96 -6.50 -8.44 -19.89
N LEU A 97 -5.94 -9.20 -18.94
CA LEU A 97 -5.10 -8.66 -17.88
C LEU A 97 -3.78 -8.08 -18.42
N LYS A 98 -3.15 -8.82 -19.35
CA LYS A 98 -1.94 -8.32 -20.02
C LYS A 98 -2.25 -7.07 -20.85
N ALA A 99 -3.34 -7.08 -21.60
CA ALA A 99 -3.80 -5.96 -22.41
C ALA A 99 -4.06 -4.69 -21.59
N LEU A 100 -4.65 -4.81 -20.39
CA LEU A 100 -4.81 -3.70 -19.46
C LEU A 100 -3.47 -3.06 -19.07
N GLY A 101 -2.48 -3.90 -18.76
CA GLY A 101 -1.13 -3.42 -18.44
C GLY A 101 -0.44 -2.75 -19.63
N ASP A 102 -0.53 -3.35 -20.82
CA ASP A 102 0.08 -2.80 -22.03
C ASP A 102 -0.55 -1.46 -22.44
N LEU A 103 -1.87 -1.34 -22.28
CA LEU A 103 -2.59 -0.08 -22.49
C LEU A 103 -2.12 1.00 -21.51
N ALA A 104 -1.94 0.62 -20.23
CA ALA A 104 -1.44 1.55 -19.22
C ALA A 104 0.02 1.99 -19.50
N LEU A 105 0.87 1.06 -19.98
CA LEU A 105 2.23 1.40 -20.41
C LEU A 105 2.23 2.37 -21.61
N TRP A 106 1.36 2.12 -22.59
CA TRP A 106 1.20 3.04 -23.72
C TRP A 106 0.80 4.44 -23.22
N TRP A 107 -0.24 4.53 -22.36
CA TRP A 107 -0.69 5.80 -21.79
C TRP A 107 0.38 6.46 -20.91
N ARG A 108 1.16 5.66 -20.16
CA ARG A 108 2.29 6.17 -19.35
C ARG A 108 3.32 6.89 -20.22
N ARG A 109 3.61 6.36 -21.41
CA ARG A 109 4.55 6.96 -22.36
C ARG A 109 4.01 8.24 -22.94
N GLU A 110 2.74 8.26 -23.35
CA GLU A 110 2.08 9.47 -23.84
C GLU A 110 2.00 10.58 -22.78
N TRP A 111 1.70 10.22 -21.55
CA TRP A 111 1.67 11.18 -20.44
C TRP A 111 3.06 11.79 -20.16
N GLY A 112 4.15 11.07 -20.25
CA GLY A 112 5.53 11.53 -20.34
C GLY A 112 6.11 12.31 -19.17
N LYS A 113 5.37 12.43 -18.01
CA LYS A 113 5.81 13.23 -16.86
C LYS A 113 6.40 12.34 -15.77
N LYS A 114 6.88 12.94 -14.65
CA LYS A 114 7.60 12.23 -13.60
C LYS A 114 6.73 11.24 -12.83
N LEU A 115 7.17 10.00 -12.77
CA LEU A 115 6.51 8.91 -12.05
C LEU A 115 7.46 8.27 -11.04
N ILE A 116 6.98 8.16 -9.80
CA ILE A 116 7.66 7.54 -8.68
C ILE A 116 6.97 6.22 -8.35
N ALA A 117 7.73 5.13 -8.31
CA ALA A 117 7.26 3.81 -7.88
C ALA A 117 7.78 3.48 -6.48
N ILE A 118 6.90 3.01 -5.60
CA ILE A 118 7.24 2.69 -4.22
C ILE A 118 6.85 1.25 -3.90
N THR A 119 7.83 0.43 -3.56
CA THR A 119 7.63 -0.92 -3.02
C THR A 119 8.37 -1.09 -1.69
N GLY A 120 8.29 -2.28 -1.11
CA GLY A 120 8.94 -2.65 0.14
C GLY A 120 8.09 -3.62 0.96
N SER A 121 8.63 -4.16 2.01
CA SER A 121 7.90 -5.06 2.92
C SER A 121 6.88 -4.28 3.76
N ASN A 122 7.32 -3.21 4.40
CA ASN A 122 6.51 -2.34 5.26
C ASN A 122 6.64 -0.87 4.84
N GLY A 123 5.70 -0.03 5.25
CA GLY A 123 5.78 1.42 5.05
C GLY A 123 5.38 1.95 3.67
N LYS A 124 5.13 1.11 2.67
CA LYS A 124 4.78 1.53 1.30
C LYS A 124 3.70 2.61 1.23
N SER A 125 2.55 2.36 1.82
CA SER A 125 1.41 3.30 1.77
C SER A 125 1.72 4.61 2.50
N THR A 126 2.37 4.54 3.66
CA THR A 126 2.76 5.73 4.43
C THR A 126 3.79 6.56 3.67
N THR A 127 4.81 5.92 3.11
CA THR A 127 5.81 6.59 2.25
C THR A 127 5.16 7.21 1.02
N LYS A 128 4.26 6.50 0.33
CA LYS A 128 3.50 7.03 -0.81
C LYS A 128 2.72 8.29 -0.43
N GLU A 129 1.99 8.25 0.68
CA GLU A 129 1.19 9.39 1.11
C GLU A 129 2.05 10.57 1.56
N MET A 130 3.13 10.35 2.31
CA MET A 130 4.09 11.40 2.68
C MET A 130 4.75 12.01 1.46
N THR A 131 5.22 11.19 0.51
CA THR A 131 5.80 11.64 -0.75
C THR A 131 4.80 12.50 -1.54
N ALA A 132 3.58 11.99 -1.70
CA ALA A 132 2.54 12.73 -2.42
C ALA A 132 2.17 14.05 -1.70
N SER A 133 2.12 14.06 -0.36
CA SER A 133 1.88 15.27 0.43
C SER A 133 2.95 16.33 0.19
N ILE A 134 4.22 15.94 0.17
CA ILE A 134 5.35 16.84 -0.12
C ILE A 134 5.26 17.38 -1.56
N LEU A 135 5.15 16.49 -2.55
CA LEU A 135 5.13 16.86 -3.96
C LEU A 135 3.92 17.74 -4.32
N SER A 136 2.79 17.51 -3.66
CA SER A 136 1.56 18.31 -3.88
C SER A 136 1.69 19.76 -3.43
N LYS A 137 2.74 20.15 -2.71
CA LYS A 137 3.02 21.55 -2.37
C LYS A 137 3.53 22.36 -3.56
N GLN A 138 4.08 21.69 -4.56
CA GLN A 138 4.61 22.35 -5.76
C GLN A 138 3.87 21.99 -7.04
N ALA A 139 3.28 20.80 -7.13
CA ALA A 139 2.70 20.31 -8.37
C ALA A 139 1.49 19.42 -8.15
N HIS A 140 0.53 19.46 -9.05
CA HIS A 140 -0.62 18.56 -9.03
C HIS A 140 -0.16 17.10 -9.17
N THR A 141 -0.20 16.37 -8.06
CA THR A 141 0.38 15.04 -7.92
C THR A 141 -0.70 13.97 -7.80
N MET A 142 -0.73 13.03 -8.74
CA MET A 142 -1.53 11.81 -8.63
C MET A 142 -0.85 10.83 -7.66
N LYS A 143 -1.66 10.10 -6.89
CA LYS A 143 -1.17 8.97 -6.08
C LYS A 143 -2.08 7.76 -6.21
N THR A 144 -1.54 6.56 -5.97
CA THR A 144 -2.35 5.34 -5.92
C THR A 144 -3.52 5.49 -4.94
N PRO A 145 -4.78 5.40 -5.41
CA PRO A 145 -5.93 5.44 -4.52
C PRO A 145 -6.05 4.13 -3.73
N GLY A 146 -6.25 4.23 -2.40
CA GLY A 146 -6.40 3.06 -1.54
C GLY A 146 -5.27 2.04 -1.70
N ASN A 147 -5.63 0.81 -2.06
CA ASN A 147 -4.71 -0.31 -2.28
C ASN A 147 -4.63 -0.77 -3.76
N PHE A 148 -4.82 0.13 -4.71
CA PHE A 148 -4.74 -0.16 -6.15
C PHE A 148 -3.29 -0.36 -6.62
N ASN A 149 -2.58 -1.28 -5.97
CA ASN A 149 -1.15 -1.50 -6.09
C ASN A 149 -0.75 -2.83 -6.78
N ASN A 150 -1.71 -3.52 -7.38
CA ASN A 150 -1.54 -4.81 -8.07
C ASN A 150 -1.68 -4.66 -9.60
N LEU A 151 -1.61 -5.78 -10.34
CA LEU A 151 -1.68 -5.84 -11.81
C LEU A 151 -3.01 -5.35 -12.44
N ILE A 152 -4.00 -5.00 -11.63
CA ILE A 152 -5.26 -4.36 -12.07
C ILE A 152 -5.28 -2.89 -11.61
N GLY A 153 -5.03 -2.66 -10.33
CA GLY A 153 -5.18 -1.34 -9.72
C GLY A 153 -4.16 -0.31 -10.20
N LEU A 154 -2.89 -0.70 -10.34
CA LEU A 154 -1.84 0.19 -10.83
C LEU A 154 -2.09 0.62 -12.30
N PRO A 155 -2.40 -0.29 -13.25
CA PRO A 155 -2.81 0.10 -14.60
C PRO A 155 -4.00 1.07 -14.61
N LEU A 156 -5.06 0.80 -13.85
CA LEU A 156 -6.22 1.68 -13.75
C LEU A 156 -5.86 3.06 -13.20
N THR A 157 -4.91 3.14 -12.27
CA THR A 157 -4.40 4.42 -11.75
C THR A 157 -3.63 5.18 -12.82
N ILE A 158 -2.77 4.52 -13.59
CA ILE A 158 -2.03 5.14 -14.70
C ILE A 158 -3.00 5.67 -15.77
N LEU A 159 -4.00 4.87 -16.13
CA LEU A 159 -5.00 5.24 -17.13
C LEU A 159 -5.92 6.41 -16.69
N SER A 160 -5.91 6.77 -15.41
CA SER A 160 -6.58 7.95 -14.88
C SER A 160 -5.72 9.23 -14.88
N LEU A 161 -4.45 9.13 -15.30
CA LEU A 161 -3.59 10.31 -15.45
C LEU A 161 -4.10 11.22 -16.57
N THR A 162 -4.07 12.52 -16.32
CA THR A 162 -4.47 13.56 -17.27
C THR A 162 -3.35 14.56 -17.50
N SER A 163 -3.51 15.45 -18.46
CA SER A 163 -2.58 16.58 -18.72
C SER A 163 -2.44 17.50 -17.50
N GLY A 164 -3.47 17.56 -16.64
CA GLY A 164 -3.46 18.33 -15.40
C GLY A 164 -2.51 17.79 -14.32
N HIS A 165 -2.23 16.49 -14.30
CA HIS A 165 -1.28 15.90 -13.34
C HIS A 165 0.16 16.16 -13.81
N SER A 166 1.01 16.66 -12.93
CA SER A 166 2.43 16.95 -13.19
C SER A 166 3.35 15.83 -12.72
N MET A 167 2.93 15.09 -11.72
CA MET A 167 3.67 13.97 -11.12
C MET A 167 2.73 12.83 -10.71
N ALA A 168 3.27 11.61 -10.57
CA ALA A 168 2.53 10.47 -10.05
C ALA A 168 3.38 9.69 -9.04
N VAL A 169 2.77 9.26 -7.92
CA VAL A 169 3.37 8.43 -6.88
C VAL A 169 2.58 7.13 -6.79
N LEU A 170 3.15 6.04 -7.27
CA LEU A 170 2.49 4.75 -7.38
C LEU A 170 3.06 3.74 -6.39
N GLU A 171 2.16 3.11 -5.64
CA GLU A 171 2.49 1.98 -4.77
C GLU A 171 2.47 0.69 -5.57
N MET A 172 3.48 -0.18 -5.36
CA MET A 172 3.59 -1.51 -5.95
C MET A 172 3.57 -2.58 -4.87
N GLY A 173 2.53 -3.40 -4.87
CA GLY A 173 2.37 -4.58 -4.02
C GLY A 173 2.62 -5.85 -4.82
N MET A 174 2.93 -6.93 -4.11
CA MET A 174 3.09 -8.26 -4.71
C MET A 174 2.72 -9.36 -3.72
N ASN A 175 2.36 -10.51 -4.25
CA ASN A 175 2.22 -11.77 -3.53
C ASN A 175 3.15 -12.86 -4.10
N ARG A 176 3.58 -12.70 -5.36
CA ARG A 176 4.40 -13.68 -6.10
C ARG A 176 5.57 -13.00 -6.82
N ALA A 177 6.61 -13.76 -7.10
CA ALA A 177 7.70 -13.32 -7.97
C ALA A 177 7.20 -12.98 -9.38
N GLY A 178 7.83 -12.00 -10.04
CA GLY A 178 7.47 -11.48 -11.36
C GLY A 178 6.41 -10.36 -11.34
N GLU A 179 5.68 -10.17 -10.23
CA GLU A 179 4.63 -9.15 -10.16
C GLU A 179 5.21 -7.73 -10.10
N ILE A 180 6.26 -7.51 -9.30
CA ILE A 180 6.93 -6.19 -9.22
C ILE A 180 7.59 -5.87 -10.57
N GLY A 181 8.24 -6.83 -11.21
CA GLY A 181 8.83 -6.65 -12.53
C GLY A 181 7.79 -6.17 -13.54
N ARG A 182 6.65 -6.88 -13.61
CA ARG A 182 5.57 -6.48 -14.52
C ARG A 182 4.98 -5.11 -14.18
N LEU A 183 4.76 -4.80 -12.91
CA LEU A 183 4.30 -3.48 -12.47
C LEU A 183 5.30 -2.38 -12.84
N THR A 184 6.60 -2.66 -12.73
CA THR A 184 7.67 -1.72 -13.10
C THR A 184 7.70 -1.47 -14.61
N GLN A 185 7.59 -2.52 -15.43
CA GLN A 185 7.45 -2.38 -16.88
C GLN A 185 6.27 -1.49 -17.26
N ILE A 186 5.10 -1.71 -16.63
CA ILE A 186 3.89 -0.91 -16.87
C ILE A 186 4.08 0.55 -16.44
N ALA A 187 4.60 0.77 -15.24
CA ALA A 187 4.77 2.12 -14.69
C ALA A 187 5.92 2.88 -15.33
N ASN A 188 6.95 2.19 -15.83
CA ASN A 188 8.17 2.79 -16.38
C ASN A 188 8.61 4.01 -15.55
N PRO A 189 9.03 3.80 -14.26
CA PRO A 189 9.24 4.88 -13.32
C PRO A 189 10.55 5.63 -13.55
N ASP A 190 10.57 6.93 -13.25
CA ASP A 190 11.78 7.76 -13.19
C ASP A 190 12.55 7.55 -11.88
N ILE A 191 11.81 7.26 -10.79
CA ILE A 191 12.36 7.02 -9.45
C ILE A 191 11.71 5.78 -8.87
N GLY A 192 12.53 4.83 -8.40
CA GLY A 192 12.10 3.63 -7.68
C GLY A 192 12.50 3.70 -6.21
N VAL A 193 11.57 3.41 -5.30
CA VAL A 193 11.81 3.40 -3.86
C VAL A 193 11.58 2.01 -3.30
N ILE A 194 12.56 1.47 -2.56
CA ILE A 194 12.38 0.28 -1.72
C ILE A 194 12.49 0.69 -0.26
N THR A 195 11.36 0.66 0.46
CA THR A 195 11.29 1.16 1.84
C THR A 195 12.07 0.31 2.82
N ASN A 196 11.94 -1.00 2.73
CA ASN A 196 12.69 -2.00 3.51
C ASN A 196 12.43 -3.41 2.98
N ILE A 197 13.27 -4.35 3.44
CA ILE A 197 13.14 -5.79 3.19
C ILE A 197 12.89 -6.51 4.52
N ALA A 198 11.82 -7.27 4.59
CA ALA A 198 11.50 -8.12 5.75
C ALA A 198 10.78 -9.39 5.28
N GLY A 199 10.74 -10.42 6.12
CA GLY A 199 10.06 -11.69 5.83
C GLY A 199 8.55 -11.53 5.77
N VAL A 200 8.04 -11.21 4.59
CA VAL A 200 6.61 -11.09 4.25
C VAL A 200 6.31 -11.95 3.03
N HIS A 201 5.04 -12.36 2.84
CA HIS A 201 4.62 -13.20 1.70
C HIS A 201 5.44 -14.50 1.57
N LEU A 202 5.88 -15.07 2.70
CA LEU A 202 6.76 -16.25 2.72
C LEU A 202 6.10 -17.48 2.10
N GLU A 203 4.79 -17.56 2.12
CA GLU A 203 4.03 -18.63 1.46
C GLU A 203 4.27 -18.64 -0.06
N GLY A 204 4.32 -17.48 -0.70
CA GLY A 204 4.53 -17.33 -2.13
C GLY A 204 6.00 -17.19 -2.56
N LEU A 205 6.87 -16.72 -1.65
CA LEU A 205 8.25 -16.36 -1.95
C LEU A 205 9.29 -17.27 -1.25
N GLY A 206 8.85 -18.17 -0.37
CA GLY A 206 9.67 -19.13 0.34
C GLY A 206 10.39 -18.55 1.56
N ASP A 207 11.38 -17.69 1.34
CA ASP A 207 12.23 -17.14 2.40
C ASP A 207 12.59 -15.66 2.14
N LEU A 208 13.43 -15.10 3.01
CA LEU A 208 13.90 -13.71 2.87
C LEU A 208 14.67 -13.48 1.56
N SER A 209 15.39 -14.48 1.05
CA SER A 209 16.11 -14.37 -0.24
C SER A 209 15.12 -14.23 -1.39
N GLY A 210 13.99 -14.96 -1.35
CA GLY A 210 12.90 -14.80 -2.30
C GLY A 210 12.26 -13.42 -2.24
N VAL A 211 12.07 -12.86 -1.04
CA VAL A 211 11.56 -11.48 -0.86
C VAL A 211 12.54 -10.46 -1.46
N ILE A 212 13.85 -10.62 -1.22
CA ILE A 212 14.88 -9.73 -1.80
C ILE A 212 14.79 -9.77 -3.33
N LYS A 213 14.80 -10.97 -3.93
CA LYS A 213 14.72 -11.13 -5.38
C LYS A 213 13.47 -10.49 -5.98
N ALA A 214 12.31 -10.78 -5.40
CA ALA A 214 11.05 -10.24 -5.91
C ALA A 214 10.96 -8.71 -5.80
N LYS A 215 11.58 -8.07 -4.80
CA LYS A 215 11.63 -6.61 -4.73
C LYS A 215 12.71 -5.99 -5.59
N ALA A 216 13.81 -6.73 -5.81
CA ALA A 216 14.88 -6.32 -6.73
C ALA A 216 14.38 -6.22 -8.19
N GLU A 217 13.31 -6.92 -8.55
CA GLU A 217 12.65 -6.78 -9.86
C GLU A 217 12.34 -5.30 -10.21
N LEU A 218 12.06 -4.44 -9.21
CA LEU A 218 11.93 -3.00 -9.45
C LEU A 218 13.20 -2.42 -10.07
N LEU A 219 14.36 -2.77 -9.51
CA LEU A 219 15.66 -2.25 -9.94
C LEU A 219 16.12 -2.86 -11.26
N GLU A 220 15.84 -4.15 -11.46
CA GLU A 220 16.20 -4.90 -12.67
C GLU A 220 15.43 -4.39 -13.90
N GLU A 221 14.18 -3.98 -13.74
CA GLU A 221 13.33 -3.46 -14.82
C GLU A 221 13.48 -1.94 -15.04
N MET A 222 14.15 -1.24 -14.13
CA MET A 222 14.45 0.18 -14.28
C MET A 222 15.71 0.37 -15.15
N HIS A 223 15.69 1.35 -16.05
CA HIS A 223 16.85 1.65 -16.89
C HIS A 223 17.90 2.51 -16.15
N SER A 224 19.14 2.53 -16.63
CA SER A 224 20.30 3.18 -16.00
C SER A 224 20.16 4.71 -15.84
N GLY A 225 19.27 5.35 -16.60
CA GLY A 225 18.99 6.79 -16.48
C GLY A 225 18.05 7.17 -15.32
N THR A 226 17.58 6.19 -14.52
CA THR A 226 16.65 6.39 -13.42
C THR A 226 17.36 6.45 -12.07
N ILE A 227 16.62 6.72 -10.99
CA ILE A 227 17.15 6.84 -9.63
C ILE A 227 16.51 5.80 -8.73
N ALA A 228 17.31 5.03 -8.00
CA ALA A 228 16.87 4.16 -6.92
C ALA A 228 17.05 4.84 -5.56
N ILE A 229 16.02 4.81 -4.72
CA ILE A 229 16.04 5.28 -3.34
C ILE A 229 15.91 4.07 -2.42
N LEU A 230 16.96 3.79 -1.65
CA LEU A 230 17.10 2.57 -0.85
C LEU A 230 17.35 2.90 0.61
N ASN A 231 16.82 2.05 1.50
CA ASN A 231 17.07 2.13 2.93
C ASN A 231 18.48 1.64 3.25
N GLY A 232 19.43 2.57 3.49
CA GLY A 232 20.83 2.22 3.74
C GLY A 232 21.09 1.55 5.10
N ASP A 233 20.10 1.51 5.99
CA ASP A 233 20.20 0.79 7.26
C ASP A 233 19.70 -0.66 7.13
N ASP A 234 19.20 -1.07 5.97
CA ASP A 234 18.73 -2.42 5.71
C ASP A 234 19.86 -3.33 5.23
N ASN A 235 20.00 -4.49 5.84
CA ASN A 235 21.06 -5.47 5.51
C ASN A 235 21.02 -5.96 4.05
N ALA A 236 19.89 -5.83 3.38
CA ALA A 236 19.76 -6.22 1.98
C ALA A 236 20.25 -5.15 0.99
N THR A 237 20.54 -3.94 1.45
CA THR A 237 20.79 -2.78 0.57
C THR A 237 22.01 -2.94 -0.30
N GLU A 238 23.13 -3.45 0.23
CA GLU A 238 24.33 -3.70 -0.59
C GLU A 238 24.04 -4.65 -1.76
N LYS A 239 23.26 -5.71 -1.50
CA LYS A 239 22.82 -6.64 -2.54
C LYS A 239 21.91 -5.96 -3.57
N LEU A 240 20.97 -5.13 -3.14
CA LEU A 240 20.11 -4.37 -4.02
C LEU A 240 20.90 -3.39 -4.90
N ILE A 241 21.88 -2.69 -4.33
CA ILE A 241 22.77 -1.77 -5.07
C ILE A 241 23.50 -2.52 -6.18
N SER A 242 24.01 -3.73 -5.91
CA SER A 242 24.73 -4.52 -6.92
C SER A 242 23.87 -4.95 -8.12
N MET A 243 22.56 -4.88 -8.00
CA MET A 243 21.59 -5.25 -9.05
C MET A 243 21.09 -4.05 -9.87
N PHE A 244 21.56 -2.84 -9.56
CA PHE A 244 21.13 -1.62 -10.25
C PHE A 244 22.30 -0.85 -10.84
N GLN A 245 22.13 -0.36 -12.08
CA GLN A 245 23.19 0.36 -12.80
C GLN A 245 22.96 1.88 -12.87
N GLY A 246 21.88 2.38 -12.26
CA GLY A 246 21.56 3.79 -12.22
C GLY A 246 22.10 4.48 -10.96
N LYS A 247 21.65 5.71 -10.73
CA LYS A 247 22.00 6.48 -9.53
C LYS A 247 21.26 5.95 -8.31
N VAL A 248 21.98 5.69 -7.22
CA VAL A 248 21.42 5.30 -5.92
C VAL A 248 21.51 6.44 -4.92
N ILE A 249 20.43 6.68 -4.18
CA ILE A 249 20.36 7.57 -3.02
C ILE A 249 19.94 6.74 -1.82
N ASN A 250 20.75 6.71 -0.79
CA ASN A 250 20.42 5.99 0.45
C ASN A 250 19.78 6.93 1.46
N PHE A 251 18.75 6.43 2.15
CA PHE A 251 18.12 7.08 3.30
C PHE A 251 18.20 6.20 4.54
N GLY A 252 18.23 6.80 5.72
CA GLY A 252 18.26 6.06 7.00
C GLY A 252 18.70 6.89 8.18
N LEU A 253 18.98 6.26 9.31
CA LEU A 253 19.51 6.90 10.52
C LEU A 253 21.03 6.86 10.58
N GLY A 254 21.65 5.90 9.90
CA GLY A 254 23.11 5.76 9.84
C GLY A 254 23.79 6.96 9.19
N LYS A 255 24.93 7.38 9.74
CA LYS A 255 25.68 8.57 9.28
C LYS A 255 26.13 8.51 7.82
N MET A 256 26.21 7.32 7.25
CA MET A 256 26.64 7.12 5.85
C MET A 256 25.49 7.31 4.84
N ASN A 257 24.27 7.51 5.31
CA ASN A 257 23.14 7.74 4.43
C ASN A 257 23.16 9.16 3.86
N SER A 258 22.85 9.28 2.58
CA SER A 258 22.77 10.56 1.87
C SER A 258 21.64 11.45 2.43
N VAL A 259 20.52 10.82 2.80
CA VAL A 259 19.38 11.47 3.47
C VAL A 259 19.19 10.82 4.82
N ARG A 260 19.43 11.54 5.91
CA ARG A 260 19.38 10.96 7.25
C ARG A 260 18.64 11.84 8.25
N ALA A 261 18.23 11.27 9.37
CA ALA A 261 17.64 12.01 10.48
C ALA A 261 18.63 12.19 11.61
N GLU A 262 18.67 13.39 12.15
CA GLU A 262 19.41 13.74 13.38
C GLU A 262 18.45 14.45 14.37
N ASP A 263 18.88 14.61 15.63
CA ASP A 263 18.15 15.34 16.68
C ASP A 263 16.69 14.89 16.86
N ILE A 264 16.45 13.57 16.80
CA ILE A 264 15.14 12.98 16.96
C ILE A 264 14.62 13.23 18.36
N LYS A 265 13.46 13.89 18.49
CA LYS A 265 12.80 14.21 19.74
C LYS A 265 11.31 13.89 19.67
N ARG A 266 10.76 13.35 20.74
CA ARG A 266 9.32 13.25 20.91
C ARG A 266 8.78 14.62 21.35
N THR A 267 7.87 15.23 20.58
CA THR A 267 7.31 16.57 20.81
C THR A 267 5.91 16.54 21.42
N GLY A 268 5.37 15.34 21.63
CA GLY A 268 4.07 15.08 22.20
C GLY A 268 3.85 13.58 22.35
N GLU A 269 2.64 13.20 22.73
CA GLU A 269 2.30 11.79 22.91
C GLU A 269 2.36 11.02 21.59
N HIS A 270 2.01 11.68 20.49
CA HIS A 270 1.88 11.06 19.15
C HIS A 270 2.65 11.82 18.06
N ALA A 271 3.51 12.75 18.44
CA ALA A 271 4.28 13.57 17.51
C ALA A 271 5.78 13.49 17.78
N GLN A 272 6.57 13.69 16.76
CA GLN A 272 8.03 13.74 16.84
C GLN A 272 8.60 14.77 15.89
N SER A 273 9.72 15.36 16.28
CA SER A 273 10.51 16.26 15.44
C SER A 273 11.90 15.69 15.25
N PHE A 274 12.50 16.01 14.13
CA PHE A 274 13.87 15.65 13.79
C PHE A 274 14.39 16.57 12.68
N ASP A 275 15.69 16.60 12.50
CA ASP A 275 16.31 17.30 11.39
C ASP A 275 16.60 16.32 10.26
N ILE A 276 16.14 16.63 9.06
CA ILE A 276 16.57 15.92 7.85
C ILE A 276 17.87 16.52 7.39
N ILE A 277 18.90 15.70 7.28
CA ILE A 277 20.22 16.12 6.79
C ILE A 277 20.39 15.62 5.36
N PHE A 278 20.75 16.53 4.49
CA PHE A 278 20.97 16.25 3.10
C PHE A 278 22.07 17.20 2.55
N ASN A 279 23.19 16.66 2.01
CA ASN A 279 24.32 17.45 1.52
C ASN A 279 24.67 18.65 2.42
N ASP A 280 24.81 18.43 3.73
CA ASP A 280 25.11 19.47 4.74
C ASP A 280 23.96 20.49 5.01
N GLU A 281 22.87 20.46 4.24
CA GLU A 281 21.66 21.19 4.58
C GLU A 281 20.92 20.48 5.73
N ARG A 282 20.47 21.27 6.70
CA ARG A 282 19.70 20.81 7.86
C ARG A 282 18.29 21.38 7.79
N VAL A 283 17.30 20.50 7.67
CA VAL A 283 15.88 20.86 7.51
C VAL A 283 15.10 20.35 8.71
N PRO A 284 14.71 21.21 9.67
CA PRO A 284 13.90 20.80 10.82
C PRO A 284 12.48 20.46 10.40
N VAL A 285 12.01 19.29 10.77
CA VAL A 285 10.66 18.81 10.45
C VAL A 285 9.94 18.25 11.67
N SER A 286 8.62 18.21 11.59
CA SER A 286 7.74 17.54 12.56
C SER A 286 6.73 16.68 11.84
N ILE A 287 6.43 15.51 12.42
CA ILE A 287 5.38 14.61 11.95
C ILE A 287 4.45 14.23 13.10
N ASN A 288 3.15 14.19 12.83
CA ASN A 288 2.13 13.80 13.79
C ASN A 288 1.93 12.28 13.80
N LEU A 289 3.03 11.54 13.86
CA LEU A 289 3.08 10.09 13.92
C LEU A 289 4.23 9.65 14.82
N PRO A 290 4.01 8.72 15.74
CA PRO A 290 5.06 8.17 16.58
C PRO A 290 5.85 7.09 15.82
N GLY A 291 7.03 6.76 16.34
CA GLY A 291 7.83 5.62 15.93
C GLY A 291 8.86 5.91 14.84
N VAL A 292 10.04 5.30 15.03
CA VAL A 292 11.19 5.42 14.13
C VAL A 292 10.86 5.01 12.69
N HIS A 293 10.00 4.02 12.52
CA HIS A 293 9.58 3.59 11.18
C HIS A 293 8.87 4.69 10.38
N ASN A 294 8.20 5.64 11.05
CA ASN A 294 7.60 6.79 10.39
C ASN A 294 8.61 7.87 10.03
N ILE A 295 9.70 8.00 10.81
CA ILE A 295 10.86 8.80 10.41
C ILE A 295 11.47 8.24 9.13
N MET A 296 11.68 6.91 9.07
CA MET A 296 12.18 6.24 7.87
C MET A 296 11.28 6.47 6.64
N ASN A 297 9.95 6.41 6.82
CA ASN A 297 9.01 6.72 5.74
C ASN A 297 9.11 8.18 5.27
N ALA A 298 9.28 9.13 6.22
CA ALA A 298 9.47 10.55 5.93
C ALA A 298 10.79 10.81 5.19
N LEU A 299 11.89 10.16 5.61
CA LEU A 299 13.19 10.25 4.93
C LEU A 299 13.13 9.74 3.49
N ALA A 300 12.44 8.62 3.25
CA ALA A 300 12.23 8.10 1.90
C ALA A 300 11.45 9.11 1.03
N GLY A 301 10.39 9.73 1.57
CA GLY A 301 9.63 10.78 0.88
C GLY A 301 10.46 12.05 0.62
N ALA A 302 11.27 12.47 1.59
CA ALA A 302 12.19 13.61 1.44
C ALA A 302 13.28 13.32 0.40
N ALA A 303 13.80 12.09 0.34
CA ALA A 303 14.78 11.69 -0.67
C ALA A 303 14.20 11.78 -2.10
N VAL A 304 12.94 11.39 -2.29
CA VAL A 304 12.21 11.58 -3.57
C VAL A 304 12.13 13.07 -3.91
N ALA A 305 11.64 13.88 -2.96
CA ALA A 305 11.46 15.32 -3.12
C ALA A 305 12.77 16.00 -3.52
N TYR A 306 13.83 15.61 -2.85
CA TYR A 306 15.16 16.12 -3.14
C TYR A 306 15.63 15.77 -4.55
N CYS A 307 15.46 14.52 -5.01
CA CYS A 307 15.80 14.12 -6.39
C CYS A 307 15.03 14.92 -7.45
N LEU A 308 13.87 15.47 -7.09
CA LEU A 308 13.03 16.30 -7.95
C LEU A 308 13.22 17.81 -7.73
N SER A 309 14.23 18.22 -6.95
CA SER A 309 14.52 19.62 -6.62
C SER A 309 13.34 20.36 -5.98
N VAL A 310 12.58 19.65 -5.15
CA VAL A 310 11.48 20.21 -4.35
C VAL A 310 12.08 21.02 -3.20
N SER A 311 11.55 22.19 -2.91
CA SER A 311 12.11 23.08 -1.87
C SER A 311 11.98 22.48 -0.46
N SER A 312 12.90 22.86 0.44
CA SER A 312 12.90 22.44 1.83
C SER A 312 11.62 22.87 2.56
N GLU A 313 11.04 24.04 2.23
CA GLU A 313 9.76 24.51 2.74
C GLU A 313 8.62 23.57 2.37
N SER A 314 8.61 23.06 1.13
CA SER A 314 7.60 22.10 0.67
C SER A 314 7.73 20.75 1.39
N ILE A 315 8.95 20.31 1.70
CA ILE A 315 9.20 19.11 2.51
C ILE A 315 8.63 19.30 3.92
N VAL A 316 8.98 20.42 4.58
CA VAL A 316 8.48 20.74 5.92
C VAL A 316 6.96 20.79 5.96
N GLN A 317 6.33 21.55 5.08
CA GLN A 317 4.89 21.70 5.02
C GLN A 317 4.18 20.38 4.67
N GLY A 318 4.72 19.63 3.70
CA GLY A 318 4.15 18.37 3.26
C GLY A 318 4.16 17.29 4.35
N LEU A 319 5.23 17.23 5.15
CA LEU A 319 5.32 16.32 6.29
C LEU A 319 4.43 16.76 7.47
N ALA A 320 4.35 18.06 7.75
CA ALA A 320 3.50 18.61 8.81
C ALA A 320 2.00 18.40 8.50
N ASP A 321 1.60 18.55 7.24
CA ASP A 321 0.21 18.39 6.79
C ASP A 321 -0.19 16.92 6.57
N PHE A 322 0.77 15.99 6.63
CA PHE A 322 0.49 14.57 6.47
C PHE A 322 -0.45 14.08 7.58
N LYS A 323 -1.52 13.40 7.19
CA LYS A 323 -2.47 12.79 8.11
C LYS A 323 -2.29 11.28 8.21
N PRO A 324 -2.31 10.71 9.43
CA PRO A 324 -2.23 9.26 9.63
C PRO A 324 -3.28 8.51 8.81
N LEU A 325 -2.86 7.39 8.23
CA LEU A 325 -3.77 6.52 7.49
C LEU A 325 -4.60 5.66 8.45
N LYS A 326 -5.86 5.46 8.13
CA LYS A 326 -6.74 4.56 8.86
C LYS A 326 -6.14 3.15 8.91
N GLY A 327 -6.13 2.56 10.12
CA GLY A 327 -5.58 1.23 10.33
C GLY A 327 -4.04 1.14 10.24
N ARG A 328 -3.32 2.26 10.29
CA ARG A 328 -1.86 2.34 10.26
C ARG A 328 -1.33 3.07 11.49
N PHE A 329 -1.35 2.38 12.64
CA PHE A 329 -0.98 2.93 13.93
C PHE A 329 -1.72 4.25 14.24
N GLN A 330 -3.01 4.30 13.89
CA GLN A 330 -3.85 5.47 14.11
C GLN A 330 -4.29 5.51 15.55
N VAL A 331 -4.01 6.61 16.26
CA VAL A 331 -4.43 6.81 17.64
C VAL A 331 -5.76 7.56 17.67
N ILE A 332 -6.73 7.01 18.39
CA ILE A 332 -8.08 7.53 18.55
C ILE A 332 -8.36 7.66 20.04
N VAL A 333 -8.62 8.87 20.52
CA VAL A 333 -8.99 9.09 21.91
C VAL A 333 -10.50 8.90 22.07
N LEU A 334 -10.87 7.98 22.95
CA LEU A 334 -12.24 7.67 23.31
C LEU A 334 -12.62 8.38 24.62
N ASN A 335 -13.92 8.39 24.96
CA ASN A 335 -14.37 8.88 26.27
C ASN A 335 -13.72 8.06 27.39
N GLY A 336 -13.51 8.68 28.57
CA GLY A 336 -12.78 8.07 29.68
C GLY A 336 -11.25 8.04 29.47
N ASP A 337 -10.72 8.93 28.61
CA ASP A 337 -9.28 9.01 28.28
C ASP A 337 -8.67 7.66 27.81
N ILE A 338 -9.52 6.78 27.26
CA ILE A 338 -9.09 5.53 26.67
C ILE A 338 -8.45 5.81 25.31
N GLN A 339 -7.26 5.29 25.07
CA GLN A 339 -6.61 5.39 23.76
C GLN A 339 -6.81 4.09 22.97
N LEU A 340 -7.36 4.20 21.78
CA LEU A 340 -7.46 3.10 20.83
C LEU A 340 -6.43 3.31 19.72
N VAL A 341 -5.45 2.41 19.64
CA VAL A 341 -4.44 2.38 18.58
C VAL A 341 -4.88 1.36 17.53
N ASP A 342 -5.36 1.87 16.41
CA ASP A 342 -5.81 1.09 15.25
C ASP A 342 -4.63 0.84 14.31
N ASP A 343 -4.09 -0.38 14.31
CA ASP A 343 -3.07 -0.86 13.36
C ASP A 343 -3.56 -2.12 12.63
N THR A 344 -4.85 -2.12 12.27
CA THR A 344 -5.58 -3.30 11.78
C THR A 344 -5.53 -3.49 10.26
N TYR A 345 -4.85 -2.63 9.52
CA TYR A 345 -4.80 -2.75 8.06
C TYR A 345 -4.08 -4.01 7.59
N ASN A 346 -2.91 -4.33 8.18
CA ASN A 346 -2.15 -5.56 7.91
C ASN A 346 -1.18 -5.87 9.05
N ALA A 347 -0.73 -7.13 9.14
CA ALA A 347 0.23 -7.57 10.13
C ALA A 347 1.25 -8.53 9.51
N ASN A 348 2.50 -8.37 9.92
CA ASN A 348 3.58 -9.33 9.74
C ASN A 348 4.54 -9.24 10.93
N PRO A 349 5.46 -10.20 11.13
CA PRO A 349 6.31 -10.23 12.33
C PRO A 349 7.13 -8.96 12.56
N SER A 350 7.70 -8.36 11.51
CA SER A 350 8.53 -7.15 11.64
C SER A 350 7.71 -5.91 11.96
N SER A 351 6.54 -5.75 11.33
CA SER A 351 5.63 -4.62 11.62
C SER A 351 5.02 -4.73 13.00
N LEU A 352 4.71 -5.96 13.48
CA LEU A 352 4.24 -6.19 14.83
C LEU A 352 5.33 -5.83 15.87
N LYS A 353 6.57 -6.29 15.66
CA LYS A 353 7.69 -5.95 16.53
C LYS A 353 7.88 -4.44 16.66
N ALA A 354 7.87 -3.71 15.56
CA ALA A 354 7.99 -2.25 15.56
C ALA A 354 6.82 -1.57 16.29
N ALA A 355 5.59 -2.04 16.08
CA ALA A 355 4.40 -1.52 16.75
C ALA A 355 4.42 -1.80 18.27
N ILE A 356 4.82 -3.00 18.69
CA ILE A 356 4.96 -3.35 20.12
C ILE A 356 6.05 -2.49 20.78
N GLN A 357 7.18 -2.25 20.13
CA GLN A 357 8.22 -1.38 20.65
C GLN A 357 7.73 0.06 20.85
N GLU A 358 6.92 0.55 19.92
CA GLU A 358 6.35 1.89 20.00
C GLU A 358 5.31 1.99 21.11
N ILE A 359 4.37 1.04 21.21
CA ILE A 359 3.28 1.08 22.20
C ILE A 359 3.80 0.99 23.64
N LYS A 360 4.93 0.34 23.88
CA LYS A 360 5.61 0.30 25.21
C LYS A 360 6.00 1.70 25.71
N SER A 361 6.21 2.64 24.79
CA SER A 361 6.58 4.01 25.14
C SER A 361 5.38 4.90 25.52
N PHE A 362 4.15 4.43 25.34
CA PHE A 362 2.94 5.16 25.72
C PHE A 362 2.75 5.07 27.24
N LYS A 363 2.70 6.23 27.88
CA LYS A 363 2.49 6.31 29.33
C LYS A 363 1.00 6.20 29.64
N LYS A 364 0.53 4.97 29.92
CA LYS A 364 -0.88 4.69 30.22
C LYS A 364 -1.05 3.87 31.49
N THR A 365 -2.28 3.85 32.02
CA THR A 365 -2.65 3.11 33.22
C THR A 365 -2.51 1.61 33.00
N GLY A 366 -2.95 1.12 31.86
CA GLY A 366 -2.81 -0.27 31.45
C GLY A 366 -2.81 -0.43 29.92
N LEU A 367 -2.24 -1.54 29.43
CA LEU A 367 -2.20 -1.87 28.02
C LEU A 367 -3.00 -3.14 27.75
N LEU A 368 -3.98 -3.05 26.87
CA LEU A 368 -4.72 -4.19 26.35
C LEU A 368 -4.30 -4.40 24.90
N ILE A 369 -4.01 -5.64 24.51
CA ILE A 369 -3.64 -5.98 23.14
C ILE A 369 -4.64 -6.99 22.57
N GLY A 370 -5.16 -6.70 21.38
CA GLY A 370 -5.91 -7.63 20.55
C GLY A 370 -5.14 -7.93 19.27
N LEU A 371 -4.74 -9.18 19.06
CA LEU A 371 -4.07 -9.61 17.84
C LEU A 371 -4.91 -10.56 17.03
N GLY A 372 -5.03 -10.27 15.73
CA GLY A 372 -5.44 -11.22 14.72
C GLY A 372 -4.25 -11.99 14.13
N GLU A 373 -4.56 -13.00 13.36
CA GLU A 373 -3.58 -13.81 12.66
C GLU A 373 -2.71 -12.99 11.69
N MET A 374 -1.47 -13.35 11.57
CA MET A 374 -0.55 -12.91 10.53
C MET A 374 -0.58 -13.93 9.38
N MET A 375 -1.18 -13.56 8.27
CA MET A 375 -1.35 -14.43 7.11
C MET A 375 -0.08 -14.51 6.24
N GLU A 376 -0.05 -15.46 5.30
CA GLU A 376 0.99 -15.62 4.27
C GLU A 376 2.39 -15.95 4.83
N LEU A 377 2.46 -16.54 6.03
CA LEU A 377 3.71 -16.93 6.67
C LEU A 377 4.17 -18.36 6.31
N GLY A 378 3.34 -19.12 5.59
CA GLY A 378 3.65 -20.47 5.14
C GLY A 378 4.00 -21.42 6.31
N LYS A 379 5.05 -22.20 6.15
CA LYS A 379 5.51 -23.20 7.14
C LYS A 379 5.95 -22.61 8.49
N GLU A 380 6.32 -21.33 8.50
CA GLU A 380 6.81 -20.62 9.68
C GLU A 380 5.67 -20.05 10.55
N ALA A 381 4.41 -20.14 10.09
CA ALA A 381 3.28 -19.49 10.74
C ALA A 381 3.18 -19.80 12.25
N SER A 382 3.19 -21.06 12.65
CA SER A 382 3.07 -21.44 14.07
C SER A 382 4.19 -20.86 14.93
N ARG A 383 5.45 -20.96 14.46
CA ARG A 383 6.62 -20.46 15.19
C ARG A 383 6.58 -18.91 15.29
N LEU A 384 6.23 -18.24 14.22
CA LEU A 384 6.19 -16.77 14.20
C LEU A 384 5.05 -16.21 15.06
N HIS A 385 3.89 -16.89 15.14
CA HIS A 385 2.82 -16.52 16.07
C HIS A 385 3.22 -16.78 17.52
N PHE A 386 3.90 -17.88 17.82
CA PHE A 386 4.42 -18.13 19.15
C PHE A 386 5.41 -17.03 19.60
N ASN A 387 6.36 -16.66 18.74
CA ASN A 387 7.31 -15.57 19.02
C ASN A 387 6.59 -14.22 19.19
N ALA A 388 5.50 -13.99 18.43
CA ALA A 388 4.67 -12.79 18.58
C ALA A 388 3.99 -12.73 19.96
N GLY A 389 3.57 -13.88 20.49
CA GLY A 389 3.06 -13.99 21.87
C GLY A 389 4.11 -13.61 22.92
N GLU A 390 5.36 -14.08 22.78
CA GLU A 390 6.47 -13.69 23.66
C GLU A 390 6.70 -12.15 23.61
N LEU A 391 6.63 -11.53 22.42
CA LEU A 391 6.74 -10.07 22.29
C LEU A 391 5.60 -9.32 22.99
N VAL A 392 4.37 -9.85 22.96
CA VAL A 392 3.23 -9.28 23.69
C VAL A 392 3.49 -9.29 25.19
N ALA A 393 3.98 -10.41 25.73
CA ALA A 393 4.30 -10.51 27.17
C ALA A 393 5.37 -9.49 27.58
N ASP A 394 6.43 -9.32 26.78
CA ASP A 394 7.50 -8.34 27.02
C ASP A 394 7.00 -6.87 27.00
N ALA A 395 5.81 -6.61 26.47
CA ALA A 395 5.22 -5.27 26.48
C ALA A 395 4.58 -4.88 27.81
N GLY A 396 4.50 -5.77 28.78
CA GLY A 396 3.86 -5.49 30.09
C GLY A 396 2.34 -5.33 29.98
N VAL A 397 1.72 -6.23 29.22
CA VAL A 397 0.29 -6.17 28.89
C VAL A 397 -0.57 -6.57 30.06
N LYS A 398 -1.60 -5.78 30.35
CA LYS A 398 -2.62 -6.06 31.37
C LYS A 398 -3.56 -7.19 30.92
N PHE A 399 -3.93 -7.19 29.64
CA PHE A 399 -4.86 -8.15 29.08
C PHE A 399 -4.58 -8.38 27.59
N PHE A 400 -4.56 -9.64 27.16
CA PHE A 400 -4.28 -10.04 25.79
C PHE A 400 -5.39 -10.91 25.22
N VAL A 401 -5.89 -10.55 24.03
CA VAL A 401 -6.85 -11.36 23.27
C VAL A 401 -6.28 -11.71 21.91
N ALA A 402 -6.25 -13.00 21.60
CA ALA A 402 -5.87 -13.53 20.30
C ALA A 402 -7.12 -13.96 19.51
N LEU A 403 -7.09 -13.79 18.17
CA LEU A 403 -8.14 -14.24 17.25
C LEU A 403 -7.52 -14.89 16.01
N GLY A 404 -8.05 -16.01 15.57
CA GLY A 404 -7.66 -16.70 14.34
C GLY A 404 -7.07 -18.08 14.56
N LYS A 405 -6.73 -18.75 13.46
CA LYS A 405 -6.26 -20.15 13.45
C LYS A 405 -5.04 -20.39 14.33
N HIS A 406 -4.12 -19.40 14.38
CA HIS A 406 -2.89 -19.47 15.18
C HIS A 406 -3.01 -18.71 16.52
N GLY A 407 -4.25 -18.43 16.96
CA GLY A 407 -4.48 -17.75 18.22
C GLY A 407 -3.94 -18.51 19.44
N GLN A 408 -4.03 -19.84 19.41
CA GLN A 408 -3.48 -20.70 20.47
C GLN A 408 -1.96 -20.54 20.62
N GLN A 409 -1.21 -20.49 19.51
CA GLN A 409 0.23 -20.27 19.53
C GLN A 409 0.60 -18.88 20.08
N LEU A 410 -0.21 -17.85 19.78
CA LEU A 410 -0.05 -16.51 20.36
C LEU A 410 -0.19 -16.57 21.89
N ILE A 411 -1.21 -17.26 22.41
CA ILE A 411 -1.44 -17.45 23.85
C ILE A 411 -0.31 -18.23 24.51
N GLU A 412 0.12 -19.33 23.90
CA GLU A 412 1.24 -20.15 24.42
C GLU A 412 2.55 -19.34 24.50
N GLY A 413 2.85 -18.54 23.47
CA GLY A 413 4.00 -17.63 23.48
C GLY A 413 3.91 -16.58 24.58
N ALA A 414 2.72 -15.97 24.74
CA ALA A 414 2.48 -14.98 25.79
C ALA A 414 2.61 -15.60 27.20
N SER A 415 2.10 -16.81 27.40
CA SER A 415 2.24 -17.54 28.68
C SER A 415 3.70 -17.89 28.97
N LYS A 416 4.47 -18.34 27.99
CA LYS A 416 5.91 -18.56 28.13
C LYS A 416 6.66 -17.28 28.47
N GLY A 417 6.24 -16.15 27.91
CA GLY A 417 6.78 -14.82 28.21
C GLY A 417 6.36 -14.28 29.59
N GLY A 418 5.54 -15.01 30.35
CA GLY A 418 5.19 -14.68 31.75
C GLY A 418 3.79 -14.08 31.96
N LEU A 419 2.92 -14.00 30.93
CA LEU A 419 1.52 -13.61 31.15
C LEU A 419 0.76 -14.76 31.82
N ALA A 420 0.07 -14.43 32.93
CA ALA A 420 -0.80 -15.38 33.61
C ALA A 420 -2.02 -15.76 32.76
N GLY A 421 -2.54 -16.99 32.93
CA GLY A 421 -3.71 -17.46 32.18
C GLY A 421 -4.94 -16.57 32.32
N ALA A 422 -5.14 -15.89 33.46
CA ALA A 422 -6.22 -14.93 33.66
C ALA A 422 -6.06 -13.63 32.85
N GLN A 423 -4.88 -13.38 32.30
CA GLN A 423 -4.58 -12.21 31.47
C GLN A 423 -4.68 -12.49 29.97
N THR A 424 -4.94 -13.73 29.56
CA THR A 424 -4.96 -14.13 28.16
C THR A 424 -6.27 -14.82 27.79
N CYS A 425 -6.81 -14.50 26.62
CA CYS A 425 -8.02 -15.13 26.10
C CYS A 425 -7.89 -15.41 24.59
N LEU A 426 -8.53 -16.50 24.15
CA LEU A 426 -8.70 -16.82 22.75
C LEU A 426 -10.14 -16.53 22.35
N ALA A 427 -10.34 -15.58 21.43
CA ALA A 427 -11.65 -15.27 20.87
C ALA A 427 -11.90 -16.11 19.62
N THR A 428 -13.15 -16.48 19.38
CA THR A 428 -13.58 -17.25 18.21
C THR A 428 -14.07 -16.33 17.06
N ASN A 429 -14.47 -15.11 17.39
CA ASN A 429 -14.98 -14.12 16.44
C ASN A 429 -14.77 -12.67 16.95
N HIS A 430 -15.10 -11.70 16.11
CA HIS A 430 -14.92 -10.26 16.41
C HIS A 430 -15.78 -9.75 17.58
N ILE A 431 -17.01 -10.31 17.75
CA ILE A 431 -17.91 -9.90 18.83
C ILE A 431 -17.35 -10.35 20.16
N GLU A 432 -16.92 -11.59 20.26
CA GLU A 432 -16.31 -12.13 21.45
C GLU A 432 -15.00 -11.39 21.82
N MET A 433 -14.15 -11.08 20.81
CA MET A 433 -12.94 -10.28 21.02
C MET A 433 -13.29 -8.89 21.59
N PHE A 434 -14.31 -8.23 21.05
CA PHE A 434 -14.80 -6.95 21.57
C PHE A 434 -15.29 -7.08 23.02
N ASP A 435 -16.11 -8.07 23.34
CA ASP A 435 -16.68 -8.27 24.67
C ASP A 435 -15.59 -8.52 25.73
N MET A 436 -14.58 -9.32 25.39
CA MET A 436 -13.42 -9.58 26.24
C MET A 436 -12.62 -8.29 26.51
N ILE A 437 -12.35 -7.48 25.47
CA ILE A 437 -11.66 -6.18 25.63
C ILE A 437 -12.49 -5.25 26.51
N LYS A 438 -13.80 -5.11 26.22
CA LYS A 438 -14.73 -4.27 26.95
C LYS A 438 -14.80 -4.61 28.44
N ALA A 439 -14.79 -5.89 28.78
CA ALA A 439 -14.85 -6.35 30.17
C ALA A 439 -13.58 -6.03 31.00
N ASN A 440 -12.44 -5.81 30.33
CA ASN A 440 -11.13 -5.64 30.97
C ASN A 440 -10.54 -4.24 30.85
N VAL A 441 -11.08 -3.36 29.98
CA VAL A 441 -10.61 -1.99 29.81
C VAL A 441 -11.14 -1.07 30.92
N LYS A 442 -10.31 -0.12 31.34
CA LYS A 442 -10.64 0.93 32.33
C LYS A 442 -10.28 2.30 31.76
N GLU A 443 -10.77 3.36 32.40
CA GLU A 443 -10.38 4.74 32.08
C GLU A 443 -8.85 4.90 32.11
N GLY A 444 -8.32 5.63 31.14
CA GLY A 444 -6.89 5.87 30.96
C GLY A 444 -6.11 4.70 30.34
N ASP A 445 -6.74 3.55 30.04
CA ASP A 445 -6.06 2.42 29.41
C ASP A 445 -5.82 2.67 27.91
N THR A 446 -4.82 1.96 27.37
CA THR A 446 -4.56 1.89 25.94
C THR A 446 -5.00 0.54 25.38
N ILE A 447 -5.76 0.55 24.29
CA ILE A 447 -6.15 -0.62 23.50
C ILE A 447 -5.35 -0.61 22.19
N PHE A 448 -4.58 -1.63 21.91
CA PHE A 448 -3.86 -1.81 20.65
C PHE A 448 -4.44 -2.98 19.85
N LEU A 449 -4.81 -2.76 18.61
CA LEU A 449 -5.37 -3.77 17.72
C LEU A 449 -4.53 -3.91 16.46
N LYS A 450 -4.12 -5.15 16.12
CA LYS A 450 -3.38 -5.46 14.89
C LYS A 450 -3.68 -6.86 14.38
N GLY A 451 -3.79 -6.99 13.05
CA GLY A 451 -3.99 -8.27 12.34
C GLY A 451 -3.84 -8.12 10.85
N SER A 452 -3.69 -9.21 10.12
CA SER A 452 -3.67 -9.22 8.67
C SER A 452 -5.00 -8.73 8.10
N ARG A 453 -4.98 -8.19 6.87
CA ARG A 453 -6.16 -7.62 6.21
C ARG A 453 -7.37 -8.55 6.19
N GLY A 454 -7.12 -9.86 5.95
CA GLY A 454 -8.17 -10.88 5.93
C GLY A 454 -8.86 -11.09 7.28
N MET A 455 -8.23 -10.68 8.39
CA MET A 455 -8.84 -10.76 9.72
C MET A 455 -9.92 -9.70 9.95
N ALA A 456 -9.99 -8.65 9.14
CA ALA A 456 -11.01 -7.60 9.20
C ALA A 456 -11.24 -7.01 10.62
N LEU A 457 -10.14 -6.80 11.39
CA LEU A 457 -10.20 -6.30 12.77
C LEU A 457 -10.74 -4.87 12.87
N GLU A 458 -10.87 -4.14 11.77
CA GLU A 458 -11.60 -2.86 11.73
C GLU A 458 -13.06 -2.99 12.21
N LYS A 459 -13.63 -4.20 12.24
CA LYS A 459 -14.94 -4.47 12.84
C LYS A 459 -14.89 -4.33 14.37
N VAL A 460 -13.82 -4.80 15.01
CA VAL A 460 -13.58 -4.64 16.45
C VAL A 460 -13.31 -3.17 16.77
N VAL A 461 -12.48 -2.48 15.97
CA VAL A 461 -12.24 -1.03 16.07
C VAL A 461 -13.57 -0.26 16.04
N LYS A 462 -14.44 -0.61 15.08
CA LYS A 462 -15.77 0.02 14.97
C LYS A 462 -16.62 -0.23 16.22
N ALA A 463 -16.72 -1.46 16.70
CA ALA A 463 -17.50 -1.82 17.88
C ALA A 463 -17.01 -1.08 19.14
N ILE A 464 -15.69 -0.96 19.32
CA ILE A 464 -15.10 -0.18 20.44
C ILE A 464 -15.47 1.29 20.32
N LYS A 465 -15.35 1.92 19.16
CA LYS A 465 -15.74 3.31 18.93
C LYS A 465 -17.23 3.57 19.16
N ASP A 466 -18.07 2.67 18.69
CA ASP A 466 -19.52 2.78 18.85
C ASP A 466 -19.93 2.65 20.32
N HIS A 467 -19.21 1.83 21.12
CA HIS A 467 -19.51 1.61 22.53
C HIS A 467 -19.00 2.74 23.45
N PHE A 468 -17.72 3.13 23.33
CA PHE A 468 -17.10 4.11 24.21
C PHE A 468 -17.32 5.55 23.74
N GLY A 469 -17.61 5.76 22.47
CA GLY A 469 -17.68 7.09 21.85
C GLY A 469 -16.31 7.73 21.64
N VAL A 470 -16.16 8.53 20.59
CA VAL A 470 -14.94 9.31 20.32
C VAL A 470 -15.04 10.63 21.08
N SER A 471 -14.02 10.99 21.85
CA SER A 471 -13.97 12.22 22.66
C SER A 471 -14.06 13.47 21.79
N LYS A 472 -14.85 14.48 22.22
CA LYS A 472 -15.03 15.78 21.51
C LYS A 472 -13.75 16.65 21.40
N GLY A 473 -12.69 16.29 22.09
CA GLY A 473 -11.36 16.91 21.99
C GLY A 473 -10.31 15.91 21.51
N GLY A 474 -10.72 14.67 21.31
CA GLY A 474 -9.84 13.61 20.83
C GLY A 474 -9.39 13.96 19.42
N LEU A 475 -8.11 14.13 19.24
CA LEU A 475 -7.47 14.20 17.95
C LEU A 475 -7.77 12.91 17.19
N VAL A 476 -8.96 12.85 16.58
CA VAL A 476 -9.09 12.09 15.35
C VAL A 476 -8.28 12.89 14.37
N LEU A 477 -7.00 12.54 14.20
CA LEU A 477 -6.22 13.02 13.07
C LEU A 477 -6.84 12.42 11.82
N ASN A 478 -8.08 12.85 11.55
CA ASN A 478 -8.88 12.46 10.39
C ASN A 478 -9.65 13.68 9.90
N ASN A 479 -9.40 14.00 8.68
CA ASN A 479 -10.45 14.21 7.68
C ASN A 479 -9.88 13.89 6.30
#